data_4be7fe7fb39911389c997e8bbc5f5df9
#
_entry.id   4be7fe7fb39911389c997e8bbc5f5df9
#
_cell.length_a   1.000
_cell.length_b   1.000
_cell.length_c   1.000
_cell.angle_alpha   90.00
_cell.angle_beta   90.00
_cell.angle_gamma   90.00
#
_symmetry.space_group_name_H-M   'P 1'
#
loop_
_entity.id
_entity.type
_entity.pdbx_description
1 polymer ?
#
loop_
_entity_poly.entity_id
_entity_poly.type
_entity_poly.pdbx_seq_one_letter_code
_entity_poly.pdbx_strand_id
1 'polypeptide(L)'
;AGNPGSRSLSGSHPFWLAHDRVMADEFFRPFFGSGIYATGEALPGLWYNVTVSNNNSALGVKASQLDRKFSYGGTVWWMPTTHEFGPRGGYGDWDWHEEVATRFGVSASYSPEERFTDATTGATGNTTLKLADSLNVFDTGSLAPGVTVQNVDYQMLAIDAGLKYRGIFLQTELYSRQLDAFVADGELPVEKIEDTGFYVQAAFFPWPKKLELYLATSQIFGDEDAGFGDSSEYGVGMNWYPFDTRHPRLTFPLVSVTKSPVAIPFGYYTYYPLKEGVMDGEVVRGFNLFSPLSMNSSGSASIGTDGARTESATCLTSE
;
A
#
# COMPACT_ATOMS: atom_id res chain seq x y z
N ALA A 1 13.92 -5.95 0.02
CA ALA A 1 12.87 -6.37 0.94
C ALA A 1 12.00 -5.16 1.26
N GLY A 2 10.68 -5.35 1.44
CA GLY A 2 9.82 -4.31 1.97
C GLY A 2 10.15 -4.05 3.44
N ASN A 3 10.16 -2.80 3.85
CA ASN A 3 10.37 -2.43 5.24
C ASN A 3 9.15 -2.86 6.06
N PRO A 4 9.26 -3.61 7.17
CA PRO A 4 8.11 -4.01 7.94
C PRO A 4 7.50 -2.77 8.61
N GLY A 5 6.30 -2.44 8.26
CA GLY A 5 5.59 -1.27 8.79
C GLY A 5 4.09 -1.40 8.63
N SER A 6 3.61 -2.46 7.96
CA SER A 6 2.19 -2.75 7.86
C SER A 6 1.92 -4.25 7.70
N ARG A 7 0.70 -4.63 8.00
CA ARG A 7 0.17 -5.99 7.87
C ARG A 7 0.33 -6.54 6.45
N SER A 8 0.15 -5.70 5.45
CA SER A 8 0.09 -6.09 4.05
C SER A 8 1.44 -6.47 3.44
N LEU A 9 2.56 -6.14 4.09
CA LEU A 9 3.90 -6.48 3.60
C LEU A 9 4.17 -7.98 3.50
N SER A 10 3.41 -8.80 4.21
CA SER A 10 3.47 -10.26 4.09
C SER A 10 2.68 -10.82 2.91
N GLY A 11 1.90 -9.99 2.22
CA GLY A 11 0.99 -10.40 1.16
C GLY A 11 1.58 -10.23 -0.24
N SER A 12 1.06 -11.01 -1.15
CA SER A 12 1.20 -10.81 -2.59
C SER A 12 -0.21 -10.86 -3.22
N HIS A 13 -0.34 -10.37 -4.44
CA HIS A 13 -1.64 -10.26 -5.13
C HIS A 13 -2.62 -11.44 -4.94
N PRO A 14 -2.16 -12.71 -4.99
CA PRO A 14 -3.06 -13.83 -4.77
C PRO A 14 -3.66 -13.94 -3.36
N PHE A 15 -3.07 -13.25 -2.40
CA PHE A 15 -3.46 -13.31 -0.99
C PHE A 15 -4.22 -12.07 -0.54
N TRP A 16 -4.43 -11.08 -1.40
CA TRP A 16 -5.28 -9.92 -1.13
C TRP A 16 -6.74 -10.19 -1.52
N LEU A 17 -7.69 -9.47 -0.91
CA LEU A 17 -9.10 -9.57 -1.28
C LEU A 17 -9.36 -9.00 -2.66
N ALA A 18 -8.95 -7.77 -2.89
CA ALA A 18 -8.98 -7.14 -4.20
C ALA A 18 -7.73 -7.51 -5.01
N HIS A 19 -7.59 -6.91 -6.16
CA HIS A 19 -6.40 -7.06 -7.01
C HIS A 19 -5.20 -6.30 -6.46
N ASP A 20 -5.42 -5.32 -5.59
CA ASP A 20 -4.38 -4.47 -5.02
C ASP A 20 -4.67 -4.10 -3.55
N ARG A 21 -3.79 -3.29 -2.99
CA ARG A 21 -3.90 -2.72 -1.64
C ARG A 21 -4.99 -1.68 -1.57
N VAL A 22 -5.52 -1.47 -0.39
CA VAL A 22 -6.39 -0.33 -0.12
C VAL A 22 -5.56 0.95 0.02
N MET A 23 -6.20 2.10 -0.22
CA MET A 23 -5.55 3.41 -0.29
C MET A 23 -4.72 3.74 0.96
N ALA A 24 -5.23 3.56 2.18
CA ALA A 24 -4.48 3.85 3.40
C ALA A 24 -3.25 2.95 3.55
N ASP A 25 -3.35 1.65 3.24
CA ASP A 25 -2.20 0.76 3.28
C ASP A 25 -1.11 1.18 2.28
N GLU A 26 -1.48 1.64 1.08
CA GLU A 26 -0.52 2.15 0.10
C GLU A 26 0.12 3.47 0.54
N PHE A 27 -0.63 4.35 1.22
CA PHE A 27 -0.16 5.65 1.66
C PHE A 27 0.77 5.57 2.88
N PHE A 28 0.38 4.77 3.88
CA PHE A 28 1.10 4.73 5.15
C PHE A 28 2.27 3.73 5.16
N ARG A 29 2.23 2.69 4.33
CA ARG A 29 3.29 1.68 4.38
C ARG A 29 4.66 2.26 4.05
N PRO A 30 5.72 1.83 4.78
CA PRO A 30 7.09 2.10 4.36
C PRO A 30 7.40 1.43 3.04
N PHE A 31 8.27 2.05 2.25
CA PHE A 31 8.64 1.58 0.92
C PHE A 31 9.67 0.42 0.96
N PHE A 32 10.43 0.28 -0.09
CA PHE A 32 11.43 -0.77 -0.23
C PHE A 32 12.80 -0.25 0.19
N GLY A 33 13.61 -1.14 0.78
CA GLY A 33 14.98 -0.84 1.13
C GLY A 33 15.88 -2.05 0.86
N SER A 34 17.18 -1.80 0.73
CA SER A 34 18.19 -2.83 0.71
C SER A 34 18.82 -2.94 2.09
N GLY A 35 18.78 -4.11 2.71
CA GLY A 35 19.23 -4.24 4.09
C GLY A 35 19.22 -5.67 4.58
N ILE A 36 19.36 -5.80 5.89
CA ILE A 36 19.29 -7.08 6.60
C ILE A 36 18.00 -7.14 7.41
N TYR A 37 17.44 -8.33 7.54
CA TYR A 37 16.26 -8.57 8.34
C TYR A 37 16.41 -9.84 9.17
N ALA A 38 15.68 -9.89 10.29
CA ALA A 38 15.49 -11.09 11.09
C ALA A 38 13.99 -11.32 11.28
N THR A 39 13.54 -12.53 11.05
CA THR A 39 12.17 -12.96 11.28
C THR A 39 12.14 -14.30 11.98
N GLY A 40 11.17 -14.51 12.85
CA GLY A 40 11.05 -15.77 13.58
C GLY A 40 9.81 -15.83 14.44
N GLU A 41 9.57 -17.00 15.00
CA GLU A 41 8.56 -17.25 16.00
C GLU A 41 9.23 -17.27 17.37
N ALA A 42 8.85 -16.32 18.24
CA ALA A 42 9.41 -16.17 19.57
C ALA A 42 8.73 -17.09 20.60
N LEU A 43 7.43 -17.28 20.45
CA LEU A 43 6.57 -18.19 21.22
C LEU A 43 5.50 -18.73 20.28
N PRO A 44 4.83 -19.86 20.57
CA PRO A 44 3.76 -20.39 19.72
C PRO A 44 2.75 -19.32 19.31
N GLY A 45 2.65 -19.05 18.00
CA GLY A 45 1.78 -18.03 17.43
C GLY A 45 2.27 -16.59 17.58
N LEU A 46 3.38 -16.32 18.28
CA LEU A 46 3.96 -14.98 18.42
C LEU A 46 5.19 -14.82 17.50
N TRP A 47 5.05 -14.02 16.47
CA TRP A 47 6.05 -13.81 15.44
C TRP A 47 6.63 -12.41 15.46
N TYR A 48 7.82 -12.27 14.95
CA TYR A 48 8.45 -10.97 14.74
C TYR A 48 9.15 -10.88 13.38
N ASN A 49 9.28 -9.65 12.90
CA ASN A 49 10.13 -9.29 11.78
C ASN A 49 10.77 -7.93 12.09
N VAL A 50 12.08 -7.83 12.03
CA VAL A 50 12.83 -6.60 12.23
C VAL A 50 13.80 -6.39 11.06
N THR A 51 13.95 -5.15 10.62
CA THR A 51 14.77 -4.79 9.47
C THR A 51 15.61 -3.58 9.76
N VAL A 52 16.85 -3.60 9.30
CA VAL A 52 17.70 -2.42 9.15
C VAL A 52 18.08 -2.34 7.68
N SER A 53 17.73 -1.24 7.05
CA SER A 53 17.92 -1.04 5.61
C SER A 53 18.41 0.38 5.33
N ASN A 54 18.75 0.65 4.09
CA ASN A 54 18.88 2.01 3.60
C ASN A 54 17.48 2.68 3.64
N ASN A 55 17.42 3.96 3.34
CA ASN A 55 16.19 4.74 3.27
C ASN A 55 15.01 3.99 2.59
N ASN A 56 13.82 4.50 2.79
CA ASN A 56 12.63 4.04 2.09
C ASN A 56 12.64 4.51 0.64
N SER A 57 12.84 3.61 -0.30
CA SER A 57 13.01 3.93 -1.71
C SER A 57 11.94 3.30 -2.60
N ALA A 58 11.76 3.86 -3.79
CA ALA A 58 10.98 3.23 -4.84
C ALA A 58 11.68 1.97 -5.36
N LEU A 59 10.92 1.04 -5.95
CA LEU A 59 11.49 -0.09 -6.67
C LEU A 59 12.33 0.39 -7.86
N GLY A 60 13.50 -0.24 -8.06
CA GLY A 60 14.38 0.07 -9.19
C GLY A 60 15.34 1.23 -8.95
N VAL A 61 15.38 1.80 -7.76
CA VAL A 61 16.35 2.82 -7.37
C VAL A 61 17.77 2.23 -7.37
N LYS A 62 18.70 2.94 -8.03
CA LYS A 62 20.11 2.52 -8.09
C LYS A 62 20.80 2.75 -6.74
N ALA A 63 21.83 1.97 -6.45
CA ALA A 63 22.60 2.11 -5.22
C ALA A 63 23.18 3.54 -5.01
N SER A 64 23.49 4.26 -6.10
CA SER A 64 23.96 5.64 -6.04
C SER A 64 22.88 6.67 -5.66
N GLN A 65 21.62 6.27 -5.68
CA GLN A 65 20.46 7.10 -5.33
C GLN A 65 19.97 6.85 -3.91
N LEU A 66 20.52 5.85 -3.23
CA LEU A 66 20.25 5.58 -1.82
C LEU A 66 21.01 6.59 -0.96
N ASP A 67 20.37 7.09 0.07
CA ASP A 67 21.07 7.91 1.05
C ASP A 67 22.00 7.05 1.95
N ARG A 68 22.74 7.72 2.85
CA ARG A 68 23.71 7.04 3.73
C ARG A 68 23.16 6.76 5.13
N LYS A 69 21.90 7.10 5.37
CA LYS A 69 21.25 6.88 6.65
C LYS A 69 20.56 5.52 6.64
N PHE A 70 20.30 4.99 7.82
CA PHE A 70 19.61 3.72 7.97
C PHE A 70 18.16 3.93 8.35
N SER A 71 17.30 3.15 7.71
CA SER A 71 15.91 2.95 8.08
C SER A 71 15.79 1.76 9.02
N TYR A 72 14.90 1.87 9.98
CA TYR A 72 14.59 0.83 10.95
C TYR A 72 13.11 0.51 10.87
N GLY A 73 12.79 -0.76 10.89
CA GLY A 73 11.40 -1.19 10.89
C GLY A 73 11.23 -2.50 11.66
N GLY A 74 10.06 -2.66 12.25
CA GLY A 74 9.72 -3.87 12.97
C GLY A 74 8.23 -4.12 13.00
N THR A 75 7.86 -5.40 13.00
CA THR A 75 6.49 -5.88 13.19
C THR A 75 6.52 -7.04 14.16
N VAL A 76 5.63 -7.01 15.13
CA VAL A 76 5.33 -8.16 16.00
C VAL A 76 3.85 -8.49 15.82
N TRP A 77 3.53 -9.78 15.63
CA TRP A 77 2.15 -10.20 15.54
C TRP A 77 1.91 -11.49 16.32
N TRP A 78 0.73 -11.57 16.88
CA TRP A 78 0.31 -12.68 17.72
C TRP A 78 -1.00 -13.30 17.22
N MET A 79 -1.01 -14.63 17.12
CA MET A 79 -2.13 -15.45 16.69
C MET A 79 -2.52 -16.41 17.85
N PRO A 80 -3.26 -15.90 18.87
CA PRO A 80 -3.45 -16.61 20.14
C PRO A 80 -4.33 -17.85 20.07
N THR A 81 -5.19 -17.96 19.08
CA THR A 81 -6.22 -19.00 19.04
C THR A 81 -5.75 -20.26 18.30
N THR A 82 -5.39 -20.10 17.03
CA THR A 82 -5.01 -21.23 16.16
C THR A 82 -3.51 -21.28 15.89
N HIS A 83 -2.74 -20.29 16.34
CA HIS A 83 -1.33 -20.06 16.06
C HIS A 83 -1.01 -19.85 14.57
N GLU A 84 -2.04 -19.69 13.76
CA GLU A 84 -1.91 -19.43 12.32
C GLU A 84 -3.06 -18.53 11.81
N PHE A 85 -2.92 -17.95 10.62
CA PHE A 85 -3.92 -17.06 10.03
C PHE A 85 -4.00 -17.24 8.50
N GLY A 86 -3.71 -18.45 8.02
CA GLY A 86 -3.64 -18.83 6.63
C GLY A 86 -2.29 -18.54 5.95
N PRO A 87 -2.05 -19.10 4.76
CA PRO A 87 -0.75 -19.04 4.09
C PRO A 87 -0.33 -17.59 3.83
N ARG A 88 0.90 -17.26 4.23
CA ARG A 88 1.47 -15.89 4.16
C ARG A 88 0.56 -14.84 4.80
N GLY A 89 -0.24 -15.23 5.82
CA GLY A 89 -1.19 -14.36 6.46
C GLY A 89 -2.28 -13.81 5.51
N GLY A 90 -2.62 -14.53 4.45
CA GLY A 90 -3.51 -14.08 3.38
C GLY A 90 -4.85 -13.55 3.86
N TYR A 91 -5.42 -12.63 3.09
CA TYR A 91 -6.76 -12.11 3.29
C TYR A 91 -7.80 -13.14 2.80
N GLY A 92 -9.01 -13.05 3.36
CA GLY A 92 -10.06 -14.03 3.13
C GLY A 92 -9.85 -15.33 3.91
N ASP A 93 -10.92 -16.05 4.19
CA ASP A 93 -10.88 -17.34 4.89
C ASP A 93 -10.95 -18.50 3.89
N TRP A 94 -9.97 -18.54 2.97
CA TRP A 94 -9.85 -19.58 1.95
C TRP A 94 -9.70 -20.99 2.52
N ASP A 95 -8.97 -21.11 3.65
CA ASP A 95 -8.65 -22.41 4.26
C ASP A 95 -9.78 -22.94 5.12
N TRP A 96 -10.84 -22.13 5.30
CA TRP A 96 -12.06 -22.52 5.99
C TRP A 96 -11.82 -22.93 7.45
N HIS A 97 -11.43 -21.95 8.27
CA HIS A 97 -11.15 -22.17 9.69
C HIS A 97 -12.40 -22.66 10.44
N GLU A 98 -12.39 -23.88 10.96
CA GLU A 98 -13.47 -24.42 11.77
C GLU A 98 -13.50 -23.83 13.19
N GLU A 99 -12.35 -23.34 13.66
CA GLU A 99 -12.19 -22.59 14.91
C GLU A 99 -11.92 -21.13 14.60
N VAL A 100 -12.23 -20.25 15.55
CA VAL A 100 -11.97 -18.81 15.39
C VAL A 100 -10.46 -18.57 15.37
N ALA A 101 -9.92 -18.22 14.24
CA ALA A 101 -8.54 -17.77 14.09
C ALA A 101 -8.48 -16.25 14.30
N THR A 102 -7.59 -15.80 15.18
CA THR A 102 -7.38 -14.38 15.46
C THR A 102 -5.93 -13.98 15.24
N ARG A 103 -5.73 -12.74 14.84
CA ARG A 103 -4.42 -12.11 14.69
C ARG A 103 -4.48 -10.71 15.28
N PHE A 104 -3.40 -10.32 15.98
CA PHE A 104 -3.16 -8.96 16.45
C PHE A 104 -1.71 -8.60 16.12
N GLY A 105 -1.48 -7.41 15.60
CA GLY A 105 -0.16 -6.97 15.19
C GLY A 105 0.13 -5.53 15.57
N VAL A 106 1.41 -5.22 15.75
CA VAL A 106 1.94 -3.87 15.91
C VAL A 106 3.16 -3.75 15.03
N SER A 107 3.22 -2.68 14.25
CA SER A 107 4.32 -2.36 13.35
C SER A 107 4.80 -0.94 13.61
N ALA A 108 6.12 -0.73 13.55
CA ALA A 108 6.71 0.60 13.64
C ALA A 108 7.85 0.74 12.63
N SER A 109 8.03 1.95 12.12
CA SER A 109 9.08 2.27 11.16
C SER A 109 9.60 3.69 11.40
N TYR A 110 10.91 3.85 11.27
CA TYR A 110 11.61 5.13 11.30
C TYR A 110 12.59 5.19 10.13
N SER A 111 12.58 6.27 9.37
CA SER A 111 13.52 6.47 8.27
C SER A 111 13.84 7.96 8.08
N PRO A 112 15.09 8.37 8.30
CA PRO A 112 15.54 9.68 7.88
C PRO A 112 15.74 9.66 6.36
N GLU A 113 15.03 10.51 5.65
CA GLU A 113 15.00 10.57 4.18
C GLU A 113 15.75 11.80 3.68
N GLU A 114 16.56 11.62 2.63
CA GLU A 114 17.27 12.69 1.94
C GLU A 114 16.82 12.77 0.49
N ARG A 115 16.65 14.00 -0.01
CA ARG A 115 16.29 14.23 -1.40
C ARG A 115 17.42 13.83 -2.33
N PHE A 116 17.12 13.00 -3.32
CA PHE A 116 18.01 12.77 -4.45
C PHE A 116 17.39 13.34 -5.72
N THR A 117 18.12 14.21 -6.40
CA THR A 117 17.67 14.80 -7.66
C THR A 117 18.30 14.06 -8.84
N ASP A 118 17.49 13.57 -9.74
CA ASP A 118 17.98 13.07 -11.03
C ASP A 118 18.58 14.21 -11.85
N ALA A 119 19.84 14.07 -12.21
CA ALA A 119 20.59 15.13 -12.91
C ALA A 119 20.04 15.46 -14.32
N THR A 120 19.26 14.56 -14.89
CA THR A 120 18.71 14.71 -16.25
C THR A 120 17.35 15.39 -16.23
N THR A 121 16.49 15.02 -15.29
CA THR A 121 15.09 15.45 -15.23
C THR A 121 14.83 16.52 -14.17
N GLY A 122 15.73 16.67 -13.20
CA GLY A 122 15.53 17.52 -12.01
C GLY A 122 14.51 16.98 -11.01
N ALA A 123 13.88 15.84 -11.30
CA ALA A 123 12.87 15.23 -10.46
C ALA A 123 13.48 14.46 -9.27
N THR A 124 12.69 14.27 -8.24
CA THR A 124 13.04 13.39 -7.11
C THR A 124 13.12 11.95 -7.60
N GLY A 125 14.29 11.33 -7.48
CA GLY A 125 14.56 10.03 -8.09
C GLY A 125 14.68 8.86 -7.14
N ASN A 126 14.52 9.04 -5.84
CA ASN A 126 14.79 8.00 -4.85
C ASN A 126 13.61 7.57 -3.98
N THR A 127 12.64 8.42 -3.75
CA THR A 127 11.51 8.11 -2.88
C THR A 127 10.18 8.47 -3.51
N THR A 128 9.12 7.78 -3.09
CA THR A 128 7.74 8.09 -3.44
C THR A 128 6.97 8.58 -2.21
N LEU A 129 7.65 9.15 -1.22
CA LEU A 129 7.02 9.68 -0.02
C LEU A 129 6.04 10.79 -0.38
N LYS A 130 4.75 10.51 -0.23
CA LYS A 130 3.64 11.40 -0.59
C LYS A 130 3.10 12.14 0.60
N LEU A 131 2.71 13.41 0.36
CA LEU A 131 1.83 14.18 1.23
C LEU A 131 0.35 13.80 0.95
N ALA A 132 -0.56 14.20 1.81
CA ALA A 132 -1.97 13.85 1.66
C ALA A 132 -2.66 14.52 0.45
N ASP A 133 -2.03 15.50 -0.19
CA ASP A 133 -2.45 16.11 -1.45
C ASP A 133 -1.86 15.41 -2.70
N SER A 134 -1.19 14.28 -2.54
CA SER A 134 -0.50 13.49 -3.57
C SER A 134 0.86 14.01 -4.06
N LEU A 135 1.31 15.18 -3.65
CA LEU A 135 2.61 15.68 -4.01
C LEU A 135 3.74 14.87 -3.32
N ASN A 136 4.88 14.73 -3.97
CA ASN A 136 6.04 14.18 -3.30
C ASN A 136 6.61 15.24 -2.34
N VAL A 137 6.94 14.84 -1.13
CA VAL A 137 7.47 15.78 -0.10
C VAL A 137 8.69 16.56 -0.59
N PHE A 138 9.50 15.97 -1.47
CA PHE A 138 10.73 16.58 -2.02
C PHE A 138 10.53 17.35 -3.31
N ASP A 139 9.31 17.48 -3.81
CA ASP A 139 9.03 18.32 -4.97
C ASP A 139 9.09 19.81 -4.58
N THR A 140 9.67 20.63 -5.45
CA THR A 140 9.73 22.08 -5.22
C THR A 140 8.31 22.65 -5.15
N GLY A 141 8.01 23.33 -4.07
CA GLY A 141 6.67 23.92 -3.85
C GLY A 141 5.68 23.00 -3.15
N SER A 142 6.07 21.79 -2.72
CA SER A 142 5.19 20.85 -2.05
C SER A 142 4.64 21.37 -0.71
N LEU A 143 5.43 22.09 0.06
CA LEU A 143 5.04 22.66 1.36
C LEU A 143 4.99 24.19 1.36
N ALA A 144 5.78 24.85 0.53
CA ALA A 144 5.76 26.30 0.38
C ALA A 144 6.20 26.71 -1.02
N PRO A 145 5.61 27.75 -1.63
CA PRO A 145 5.91 28.16 -2.98
C PRO A 145 7.40 28.42 -3.23
N GLY A 146 8.00 27.68 -4.14
CA GLY A 146 9.41 27.83 -4.53
C GLY A 146 10.43 27.24 -3.53
N VAL A 147 9.98 26.66 -2.42
CA VAL A 147 10.84 26.01 -1.42
C VAL A 147 10.91 24.52 -1.69
N THR A 148 12.10 23.94 -1.51
CA THR A 148 12.36 22.52 -1.72
C THR A 148 12.86 21.89 -0.42
N VAL A 149 12.18 20.84 0.04
CA VAL A 149 12.63 20.02 1.18
C VAL A 149 13.84 19.20 0.73
N GLN A 150 14.89 19.19 1.55
CA GLN A 150 16.11 18.41 1.33
C GLN A 150 16.19 17.17 2.21
N ASN A 151 15.69 17.28 3.45
CA ASN A 151 15.66 16.17 4.41
C ASN A 151 14.34 16.19 5.17
N VAL A 152 13.90 15.02 5.59
CA VAL A 152 12.75 14.81 6.48
C VAL A 152 12.92 13.49 7.22
N ASP A 153 12.51 13.45 8.46
CA ASP A 153 12.41 12.20 9.22
C ASP A 153 10.98 11.65 9.08
N TYR A 154 10.89 10.40 8.65
CA TYR A 154 9.64 9.65 8.53
C TYR A 154 9.49 8.70 9.70
N GLN A 155 8.35 8.75 10.37
CA GLN A 155 7.96 7.86 11.47
C GLN A 155 6.57 7.30 11.20
N MET A 156 6.36 6.00 11.48
CA MET A 156 5.06 5.38 11.32
C MET A 156 4.83 4.31 12.38
N LEU A 157 3.63 4.29 12.91
CA LEU A 157 3.09 3.25 13.79
C LEU A 157 1.83 2.68 13.15
N ALA A 158 1.69 1.36 13.17
CA ALA A 158 0.47 0.68 12.76
C ALA A 158 0.06 -0.39 13.75
N ILE A 159 -1.26 -0.57 13.92
CA ILE A 159 -1.84 -1.62 14.78
C ILE A 159 -2.87 -2.36 13.95
N ASP A 160 -2.75 -3.68 13.86
CA ASP A 160 -3.67 -4.52 13.10
C ASP A 160 -4.40 -5.54 13.98
N ALA A 161 -5.64 -5.87 13.57
CA ALA A 161 -6.41 -6.96 14.13
C ALA A 161 -7.18 -7.70 13.02
N GLY A 162 -7.28 -9.02 13.15
CA GLY A 162 -7.98 -9.86 12.18
C GLY A 162 -8.68 -11.06 12.81
N LEU A 163 -9.72 -11.53 12.12
CA LEU A 163 -10.52 -12.68 12.50
C LEU A 163 -10.87 -13.52 11.27
N LYS A 164 -10.80 -14.84 11.40
CA LYS A 164 -11.32 -15.81 10.42
C LYS A 164 -12.15 -16.88 11.11
N TYR A 165 -13.26 -17.23 10.48
CA TYR A 165 -14.13 -18.30 10.98
C TYR A 165 -15.14 -18.73 9.90
N ARG A 166 -15.11 -19.99 9.50
CA ARG A 166 -16.09 -20.65 8.59
C ARG A 166 -16.41 -19.83 7.34
N GLY A 167 -15.37 -19.40 6.66
CA GLY A 167 -15.49 -18.61 5.44
C GLY A 167 -15.67 -17.11 5.66
N ILE A 168 -15.83 -16.65 6.89
CA ILE A 168 -15.87 -15.23 7.26
C ILE A 168 -14.46 -14.74 7.53
N PHE A 169 -14.14 -13.56 7.03
CA PHE A 169 -12.89 -12.85 7.29
C PHE A 169 -13.19 -11.40 7.64
N LEU A 170 -12.50 -10.90 8.65
CA LEU A 170 -12.49 -9.48 9.03
C LEU A 170 -11.06 -9.07 9.35
N GLN A 171 -10.63 -7.92 8.85
CA GLN A 171 -9.32 -7.35 9.09
C GLN A 171 -9.42 -5.82 9.16
N THR A 172 -8.69 -5.24 10.11
CA THR A 172 -8.50 -3.80 10.23
C THR A 172 -7.06 -3.47 10.53
N GLU A 173 -6.62 -2.30 10.12
CA GLU A 173 -5.34 -1.72 10.50
C GLU A 173 -5.50 -0.21 10.68
N LEU A 174 -4.92 0.32 11.74
CA LEU A 174 -4.91 1.73 12.11
C LEU A 174 -3.48 2.24 11.92
N TYR A 175 -3.33 3.44 11.39
CA TYR A 175 -2.06 4.07 11.08
C TYR A 175 -1.92 5.43 11.76
N SER A 176 -0.71 5.74 12.17
CA SER A 176 -0.26 7.08 12.53
C SER A 176 1.10 7.33 11.89
N ARG A 177 1.22 8.39 11.13
CA ARG A 177 2.46 8.81 10.48
C ARG A 177 2.83 10.22 10.93
N GLN A 178 4.11 10.43 11.16
CA GLN A 178 4.69 11.76 11.42
C GLN A 178 5.84 12.00 10.45
N LEU A 179 5.86 13.20 9.89
CA LEU A 179 6.97 13.74 9.13
C LEU A 179 7.47 14.96 9.91
N ASP A 180 8.74 14.98 10.29
CA ASP A 180 9.34 16.07 11.05
C ASP A 180 10.82 16.29 10.69
N ALA A 181 11.52 17.13 11.49
CA ALA A 181 12.93 17.45 11.27
C ALA A 181 13.24 17.92 9.83
N PHE A 182 12.33 18.68 9.25
CA PHE A 182 12.49 19.20 7.89
C PHE A 182 13.73 20.08 7.76
N VAL A 183 14.52 19.83 6.72
CA VAL A 183 15.57 20.74 6.24
C VAL A 183 15.19 21.16 4.84
N ALA A 184 15.10 22.47 4.58
CA ALA A 184 14.69 23.02 3.30
C ALA A 184 15.58 24.19 2.91
N ASP A 185 15.51 24.61 1.63
CA ASP A 185 16.24 25.76 1.09
C ASP A 185 15.53 27.10 1.34
N GLY A 186 14.40 27.10 2.08
CA GLY A 186 13.64 28.27 2.49
C GLY A 186 12.82 28.01 3.75
N GLU A 187 12.05 29.00 4.20
CA GLU A 187 11.15 28.84 5.34
C GLU A 187 9.96 27.96 4.98
N LEU A 188 9.62 27.04 5.87
CA LEU A 188 8.43 26.20 5.79
C LEU A 188 7.35 26.70 6.75
N PRO A 189 6.07 26.61 6.36
CA PRO A 189 4.94 27.02 7.22
C PRO A 189 4.66 26.01 8.35
N VAL A 190 5.28 24.82 8.31
CA VAL A 190 5.06 23.72 9.23
C VAL A 190 6.37 23.16 9.75
N GLU A 191 6.40 22.76 11.03
CA GLU A 191 7.54 22.07 11.66
C GLU A 191 7.38 20.55 11.61
N LYS A 192 6.15 20.06 11.56
CA LYS A 192 5.77 18.65 11.47
C LYS A 192 4.47 18.49 10.69
N ILE A 193 4.22 17.26 10.22
CA ILE A 193 2.96 16.84 9.60
C ILE A 193 2.56 15.51 10.24
N GLU A 194 1.33 15.42 10.72
CA GLU A 194 0.78 14.25 11.41
C GLU A 194 -0.47 13.73 10.67
N ASP A 195 -0.32 12.61 9.97
CA ASP A 195 -1.44 11.97 9.29
C ASP A 195 -1.87 10.72 10.05
N THR A 196 -3.17 10.47 10.07
CA THR A 196 -3.73 9.23 10.60
C THR A 196 -4.64 8.57 9.57
N GLY A 197 -4.95 7.29 9.77
CA GLY A 197 -5.85 6.61 8.87
C GLY A 197 -6.15 5.19 9.30
N PHE A 198 -7.01 4.53 8.56
CA PHE A 198 -7.34 3.14 8.79
C PHE A 198 -7.88 2.48 7.54
N TYR A 199 -7.91 1.16 7.57
CA TYR A 199 -8.80 0.39 6.71
C TYR A 199 -9.56 -0.68 7.49
N VAL A 200 -10.70 -1.07 6.94
CA VAL A 200 -11.44 -2.28 7.31
C VAL A 200 -11.73 -3.07 6.05
N GLN A 201 -11.46 -4.36 6.10
CA GLN A 201 -11.80 -5.30 5.03
C GLN A 201 -12.55 -6.48 5.61
N ALA A 202 -13.62 -6.90 4.95
CA ALA A 202 -14.37 -8.09 5.29
C ALA A 202 -14.64 -8.93 4.05
N ALA A 203 -14.68 -10.25 4.23
CA ALA A 203 -15.05 -11.18 3.17
C ALA A 203 -15.86 -12.35 3.71
N PHE A 204 -16.58 -12.97 2.82
CA PHE A 204 -17.36 -14.17 3.10
C PHE A 204 -17.37 -15.10 1.89
N PHE A 205 -17.21 -16.39 2.10
CA PHE A 205 -17.35 -17.43 1.11
C PHE A 205 -18.75 -18.07 1.14
N PRO A 206 -19.74 -17.59 0.36
CA PRO A 206 -21.02 -18.27 0.23
C PRO A 206 -20.88 -19.65 -0.40
N TRP A 207 -19.82 -19.86 -1.17
CA TRP A 207 -19.44 -21.13 -1.76
C TRP A 207 -17.95 -21.37 -1.53
N PRO A 208 -17.59 -22.26 -0.58
CA PRO A 208 -16.20 -22.51 -0.20
C PRO A 208 -15.28 -22.75 -1.40
N LYS A 209 -14.15 -22.05 -1.45
CA LYS A 209 -13.13 -22.13 -2.50
C LYS A 209 -13.62 -21.85 -3.92
N LYS A 210 -14.86 -21.37 -4.10
CA LYS A 210 -15.44 -21.05 -5.41
C LYS A 210 -15.81 -19.58 -5.54
N LEU A 211 -16.51 -19.04 -4.57
CA LEU A 211 -17.00 -17.66 -4.62
C LEU A 211 -16.74 -16.97 -3.29
N GLU A 212 -16.07 -15.86 -3.34
CA GLU A 212 -15.81 -14.96 -2.23
C GLU A 212 -16.43 -13.59 -2.53
N LEU A 213 -17.25 -13.10 -1.62
CA LEU A 213 -17.76 -11.74 -1.65
C LEU A 213 -16.94 -10.92 -0.65
N TYR A 214 -16.61 -9.66 -1.01
CA TYR A 214 -15.84 -8.82 -0.10
C TYR A 214 -16.29 -7.37 -0.14
N LEU A 215 -15.98 -6.68 0.94
CA LEU A 215 -16.09 -5.23 1.06
C LEU A 215 -14.82 -4.66 1.73
N ALA A 216 -14.52 -3.41 1.41
CA ALA A 216 -13.40 -2.68 1.97
C ALA A 216 -13.75 -1.21 2.15
N THR A 217 -13.24 -0.60 3.18
CA THR A 217 -13.18 0.86 3.32
C THR A 217 -11.80 1.27 3.80
N SER A 218 -11.35 2.41 3.33
CA SER A 218 -10.05 2.97 3.70
C SER A 218 -10.19 4.48 3.82
N GLN A 219 -9.61 5.05 4.88
CA GLN A 219 -9.68 6.47 5.19
C GLN A 219 -8.28 6.98 5.51
N ILE A 220 -7.97 8.16 5.02
CA ILE A 220 -6.78 8.93 5.39
C ILE A 220 -7.29 10.28 5.91
N PHE A 221 -6.84 10.66 7.09
CA PHE A 221 -7.05 11.96 7.70
C PHE A 221 -5.74 12.72 7.60
N GLY A 222 -5.69 13.68 6.68
CA GLY A 222 -4.55 14.56 6.51
C GLY A 222 -4.44 15.56 7.64
N ASP A 223 -3.25 16.08 7.87
CA ASP A 223 -3.01 17.12 8.87
C ASP A 223 -3.68 18.44 8.45
N GLU A 224 -4.83 18.76 9.05
CA GLU A 224 -5.58 19.99 8.75
C GLU A 224 -4.82 21.25 9.13
N ASP A 225 -4.00 21.20 10.20
CA ASP A 225 -3.18 22.32 10.64
C ASP A 225 -2.06 22.62 9.63
N ALA A 226 -1.60 21.61 8.91
CA ALA A 226 -0.67 21.73 7.80
C ALA A 226 -1.37 22.01 6.44
N GLY A 227 -2.70 22.10 6.41
CA GLY A 227 -3.50 22.40 5.23
C GLY A 227 -3.89 21.19 4.38
N PHE A 228 -3.72 19.97 4.88
CA PHE A 228 -4.08 18.74 4.17
C PHE A 228 -5.49 18.28 4.52
N GLY A 229 -6.21 17.80 3.52
CA GLY A 229 -7.57 17.29 3.68
C GLY A 229 -7.64 15.77 3.70
N ASP A 230 -8.84 15.28 3.97
CA ASP A 230 -9.14 13.86 4.10
C ASP A 230 -9.35 13.17 2.74
N SER A 231 -9.08 11.87 2.74
CA SER A 231 -9.29 10.99 1.58
C SER A 231 -10.08 9.74 1.99
N SER A 232 -10.93 9.25 1.11
CA SER A 232 -11.76 8.08 1.38
C SER A 232 -11.82 7.12 0.20
N GLU A 233 -11.88 5.82 0.52
CA GLU A 233 -12.08 4.73 -0.42
C GLU A 233 -13.15 3.77 0.12
N TYR A 234 -14.05 3.35 -0.77
CA TYR A 234 -15.06 2.32 -0.52
C TYR A 234 -15.05 1.31 -1.64
N GLY A 235 -14.94 0.05 -1.32
CA GLY A 235 -14.89 -1.03 -2.28
C GLY A 235 -15.84 -2.17 -1.94
N VAL A 236 -16.46 -2.75 -2.96
CA VAL A 236 -17.17 -4.03 -2.88
C VAL A 236 -16.76 -4.88 -4.08
N GLY A 237 -16.79 -6.17 -3.93
CA GLY A 237 -16.47 -7.03 -5.05
C GLY A 237 -16.67 -8.51 -4.79
N MET A 238 -16.33 -9.28 -5.82
CA MET A 238 -16.35 -10.74 -5.73
C MET A 238 -15.12 -11.33 -6.40
N ASN A 239 -14.67 -12.45 -5.84
CA ASN A 239 -13.65 -13.31 -6.41
C ASN A 239 -14.27 -14.65 -6.80
N TRP A 240 -14.08 -15.03 -8.05
CA TRP A 240 -14.46 -16.36 -8.52
C TRP A 240 -13.23 -17.21 -8.79
N TYR A 241 -13.22 -18.40 -8.25
CA TYR A 241 -12.14 -19.37 -8.31
C TYR A 241 -12.60 -20.60 -9.11
N PRO A 242 -12.37 -20.65 -10.43
CA PRO A 242 -12.92 -21.71 -11.29
C PRO A 242 -12.37 -23.11 -11.01
N PHE A 243 -11.16 -23.21 -10.44
CA PHE A 243 -10.41 -24.47 -10.33
C PHE A 243 -10.10 -24.91 -8.89
N ASP A 244 -10.83 -24.44 -7.90
CA ASP A 244 -10.60 -24.77 -6.48
C ASP A 244 -9.17 -24.47 -5.99
N THR A 245 -8.49 -23.52 -6.62
CA THR A 245 -7.17 -23.02 -6.25
C THR A 245 -7.21 -21.50 -6.14
N ARG A 246 -6.30 -20.93 -5.34
CA ARG A 246 -6.16 -19.46 -5.28
C ARG A 246 -5.71 -18.85 -6.61
N HIS A 247 -5.18 -19.66 -7.51
CA HIS A 247 -4.72 -19.26 -8.84
C HIS A 247 -5.20 -20.25 -9.91
N PRO A 248 -5.81 -19.80 -11.01
CA PRO A 248 -6.23 -18.43 -11.31
C PRO A 248 -7.50 -18.01 -10.58
N ARG A 249 -7.64 -16.69 -10.41
CA ARG A 249 -8.79 -16.04 -9.79
C ARG A 249 -9.34 -14.97 -10.74
N LEU A 250 -10.65 -14.87 -10.85
CA LEU A 250 -11.33 -13.74 -11.49
C LEU A 250 -11.85 -12.81 -10.41
N THR A 251 -11.41 -11.56 -10.43
CA THR A 251 -11.79 -10.54 -9.46
C THR A 251 -12.63 -9.45 -10.12
N PHE A 252 -13.79 -9.16 -9.55
CA PHE A 252 -14.74 -8.15 -10.03
C PHE A 252 -14.91 -7.07 -8.96
N PRO A 253 -14.04 -6.05 -8.92
CA PRO A 253 -14.12 -4.95 -7.97
C PRO A 253 -15.06 -3.86 -8.46
N LEU A 254 -15.68 -3.17 -7.51
CA LEU A 254 -16.31 -1.87 -7.68
C LEU A 254 -15.76 -0.98 -6.56
N VAL A 255 -15.05 0.09 -6.93
CA VAL A 255 -14.35 0.95 -5.98
C VAL A 255 -14.73 2.40 -6.26
N SER A 256 -15.02 3.14 -5.19
CA SER A 256 -15.21 4.59 -5.20
C SER A 256 -14.11 5.22 -4.36
N VAL A 257 -13.44 6.23 -4.90
CA VAL A 257 -12.34 6.92 -4.24
C VAL A 257 -12.56 8.43 -4.32
N THR A 258 -12.30 9.11 -3.22
CA THR A 258 -12.34 10.57 -3.13
C THR A 258 -10.99 11.08 -2.67
N LYS A 259 -10.37 11.99 -3.45
CA LYS A 259 -9.12 12.68 -3.15
C LYS A 259 -7.96 11.72 -2.80
N SER A 260 -7.67 10.72 -3.62
CA SER A 260 -6.59 9.77 -3.32
C SER A 260 -5.21 10.42 -3.38
N PRO A 261 -4.39 10.35 -2.31
CA PRO A 261 -3.01 10.83 -2.34
C PRO A 261 -2.06 9.86 -3.03
N VAL A 262 -2.51 8.65 -3.35
CA VAL A 262 -1.71 7.62 -3.99
C VAL A 262 -2.29 7.26 -5.35
N ALA A 263 -1.43 6.90 -6.30
CA ALA A 263 -1.90 6.28 -7.53
C ALA A 263 -2.55 4.95 -7.17
N ILE A 264 -3.80 4.77 -7.60
CA ILE A 264 -4.47 3.47 -7.46
C ILE A 264 -4.04 2.63 -8.67
N PRO A 265 -3.15 1.65 -8.48
CA PRO A 265 -2.69 0.84 -9.58
C PRO A 265 -3.80 -0.14 -10.01
N PHE A 266 -4.01 -0.25 -11.30
CA PHE A 266 -4.80 -1.28 -11.97
C PHE A 266 -6.33 -1.31 -11.72
N GLY A 267 -6.99 -0.31 -12.22
CA GLY A 267 -8.41 -0.34 -12.56
C GLY A 267 -8.62 0.62 -13.72
N TYR A 268 -9.63 0.43 -14.54
CA TYR A 268 -10.06 1.47 -15.45
C TYR A 268 -10.74 2.55 -14.60
N TYR A 269 -9.94 3.46 -14.07
CA TYR A 269 -10.43 4.62 -13.36
C TYR A 269 -10.38 5.81 -14.29
N THR A 270 -11.48 6.50 -14.43
CA THR A 270 -11.47 7.82 -15.03
C THR A 270 -11.11 8.82 -13.93
N TYR A 271 -9.86 9.22 -13.89
CA TYR A 271 -9.43 10.27 -12.98
C TYR A 271 -9.69 11.63 -13.63
N TYR A 272 -10.36 12.46 -12.89
CA TYR A 272 -10.36 13.90 -13.18
C TYR A 272 -9.35 14.54 -12.24
N PRO A 273 -8.20 15.01 -12.73
CA PRO A 273 -7.27 15.75 -11.89
C PRO A 273 -8.00 17.02 -11.42
N LEU A 274 -8.24 17.10 -10.14
CA LEU A 274 -8.59 18.37 -9.52
C LEU A 274 -7.35 19.26 -9.58
N LYS A 275 -7.53 20.59 -9.67
CA LYS A 275 -6.43 21.53 -9.60
C LYS A 275 -5.51 21.14 -8.43
N GLU A 276 -4.19 21.00 -8.72
CA GLU A 276 -3.13 20.73 -7.73
C GLU A 276 -2.81 19.25 -7.43
N GLY A 277 -3.04 18.33 -8.36
CA GLY A 277 -2.53 16.95 -8.23
C GLY A 277 -3.39 15.99 -7.40
N VAL A 278 -4.44 16.47 -6.74
CA VAL A 278 -5.41 15.64 -6.04
C VAL A 278 -6.35 14.97 -7.05
N MET A 279 -6.55 13.68 -6.92
CA MET A 279 -7.43 12.93 -7.80
C MET A 279 -8.79 12.65 -7.14
N ASP A 280 -9.88 13.12 -7.76
CA ASP A 280 -11.24 12.68 -7.47
C ASP A 280 -11.63 11.60 -8.47
N GLY A 281 -12.04 10.43 -7.97
CA GLY A 281 -12.45 9.31 -8.81
C GLY A 281 -13.96 9.09 -8.80
N GLU A 282 -14.54 8.89 -9.97
CA GLU A 282 -15.88 8.31 -10.07
C GLU A 282 -15.84 6.80 -9.83
N VAL A 283 -16.98 6.22 -9.47
CA VAL A 283 -17.16 4.78 -9.30
C VAL A 283 -16.80 4.05 -10.59
N VAL A 284 -15.82 3.16 -10.54
CA VAL A 284 -15.37 2.43 -11.72
C VAL A 284 -15.57 0.93 -11.55
N ARG A 285 -16.11 0.31 -12.60
CA ARG A 285 -16.22 -1.14 -12.71
C ARG A 285 -14.99 -1.69 -13.41
N GLY A 286 -14.21 -2.52 -12.71
CA GLY A 286 -13.02 -3.17 -13.26
C GLY A 286 -13.17 -4.68 -13.35
N PHE A 287 -12.53 -5.26 -14.36
CA PHE A 287 -12.41 -6.72 -14.54
C PHE A 287 -10.93 -7.06 -14.60
N ASN A 288 -10.47 -7.97 -13.72
CA ASN A 288 -9.10 -8.44 -13.70
C ASN A 288 -8.99 -9.96 -13.78
N LEU A 289 -8.17 -10.42 -14.71
CA LEU A 289 -7.79 -11.82 -14.85
C LEU A 289 -6.39 -12.03 -14.26
N PHE A 290 -6.30 -12.71 -13.11
CA PHE A 290 -5.03 -13.12 -12.54
C PHE A 290 -4.67 -14.53 -13.03
N SER A 291 -3.63 -14.64 -13.85
CA SER A 291 -3.01 -15.92 -14.22
C SER A 291 -1.54 -15.91 -13.79
N PRO A 292 -1.05 -16.95 -13.11
CA PRO A 292 0.37 -17.06 -12.76
C PRO A 292 1.30 -17.21 -13.98
N LEU A 293 0.74 -17.47 -15.16
CA LEU A 293 1.51 -17.63 -16.42
C LEU A 293 1.84 -16.29 -17.10
N SER A 294 1.32 -15.16 -16.63
CA SER A 294 1.56 -13.85 -17.26
C SER A 294 2.84 -13.14 -16.79
N MET A 295 3.62 -13.76 -15.92
CA MET A 295 4.86 -13.10 -15.40
C MET A 295 6.07 -13.20 -16.33
N ASN A 296 6.00 -13.89 -17.47
CA ASN A 296 7.15 -14.11 -18.35
C ASN A 296 6.94 -13.74 -19.81
N SER A 297 6.04 -12.85 -20.16
CA SER A 297 5.95 -12.37 -21.53
C SER A 297 5.70 -10.88 -21.60
N SER A 298 6.64 -10.17 -22.20
CA SER A 298 6.46 -8.83 -22.74
C SER A 298 5.37 -8.89 -23.83
N GLY A 299 4.12 -8.71 -23.43
CA GLY A 299 2.97 -8.72 -24.34
C GLY A 299 2.09 -7.51 -24.08
N SER A 300 2.05 -6.58 -25.03
CA SER A 300 1.06 -5.52 -25.08
C SER A 300 -0.30 -6.11 -25.42
N ALA A 301 -1.28 -6.01 -24.52
CA ALA A 301 -2.67 -6.27 -24.85
C ALA A 301 -3.33 -4.96 -25.29
N SER A 302 -3.68 -4.85 -26.57
CA SER A 302 -4.53 -3.79 -27.09
C SER A 302 -5.98 -4.29 -27.13
N ILE A 303 -6.86 -3.68 -26.37
CA ILE A 303 -8.31 -3.84 -26.57
C ILE A 303 -8.74 -2.64 -27.40
N GLY A 304 -9.12 -2.91 -28.66
CA GLY A 304 -9.67 -1.90 -29.54
C GLY A 304 -11.09 -1.53 -29.11
N THR A 305 -11.31 -0.27 -28.80
CA THR A 305 -12.63 0.34 -28.83
C THR A 305 -12.60 1.42 -29.89
N ASP A 306 -13.55 1.38 -30.80
CA ASP A 306 -13.72 2.38 -31.84
C ASP A 306 -13.85 3.79 -31.23
N GLY A 307 -12.93 4.68 -31.60
CA GLY A 307 -13.15 6.11 -31.60
C GLY A 307 -12.50 6.97 -30.49
N ALA A 308 -11.60 6.46 -29.63
CA ALA A 308 -10.86 7.30 -28.69
C ALA A 308 -9.36 6.98 -28.68
N ARG A 309 -8.53 8.00 -28.61
CA ARG A 309 -7.05 7.95 -28.65
C ARG A 309 -6.48 6.86 -27.77
N THR A 310 -5.69 5.98 -28.38
CA THR A 310 -4.85 5.00 -27.72
C THR A 310 -3.60 5.68 -27.14
N GLU A 311 -3.49 5.76 -25.82
CA GLU A 311 -2.18 5.88 -25.16
C GLU A 311 -1.75 4.50 -24.70
N SER A 312 -0.62 4.05 -25.23
CA SER A 312 -0.01 2.77 -24.87
C SER A 312 0.77 2.90 -23.57
N ALA A 313 0.34 2.22 -22.52
CA ALA A 313 1.16 2.03 -21.33
C ALA A 313 2.11 0.85 -21.56
N THR A 314 3.40 1.11 -21.60
CA THR A 314 4.45 0.09 -21.68
C THR A 314 4.86 -0.28 -20.25
N CYS A 315 4.59 -1.51 -19.84
CA CYS A 315 5.09 -2.06 -18.59
C CYS A 315 6.53 -2.56 -18.82
N LEU A 316 7.52 -1.88 -18.25
CA LEU A 316 8.90 -2.35 -18.22
C LEU A 316 9.10 -3.26 -17.02
N THR A 317 9.27 -4.56 -17.25
CA THR A 317 9.83 -5.49 -16.28
C THR A 317 11.34 -5.52 -16.44
N SER A 318 12.07 -5.12 -15.39
CA SER A 318 13.52 -5.38 -15.29
C SER A 318 13.75 -6.78 -14.73
N GLU A 319 14.64 -7.52 -15.34
CA GLU A 319 15.24 -8.76 -14.86
C GLU A 319 15.96 -8.56 -13.51
#